data_cad330505736e371142fd96d5a668ac0
#
_entry.id   cad330505736e371142fd96d5a668ac0
#
_cell.length_a   1.000
_cell.length_b   1.000
_cell.length_c   1.000
_cell.angle_alpha   90.00
_cell.angle_beta   90.00
_cell.angle_gamma   90.00
#
_symmetry.space_group_name_H-M   'P 1'
#
loop_
_entity.id
_entity.type
_entity.pdbx_description
1 polymer ?
#
loop_
_entity_poly.entity_id
_entity_poly.type
_entity_poly.pdbx_seq_one_letter_code
_entity_poly.pdbx_strand_id
1 'polypeptide(L)'
;MKQSIVLLLCAAVFAACGRGDNPEEQAGRYLNMSRASFQAGKYVEAKAYIDSLRAKYPRALNAREAAIILLDSINIAQSKAELCQMEEDMSKIVNPDKIAKDTLDFYHDEAIEKVRFFERKLQHDIQNKKTH
;
A
#
# COMPACT_ATOMS: atom_id res chain seq x y z
N MET A 1 57.69 -4.89 -9.12
CA MET A 1 56.81 -4.42 -8.01
C MET A 1 55.55 -3.70 -8.46
N LYS A 2 55.54 -2.91 -9.51
CA LYS A 2 54.31 -2.20 -9.97
C LYS A 2 53.26 -3.12 -10.62
N GLN A 3 53.66 -4.23 -11.23
CA GLN A 3 52.71 -5.19 -11.84
C GLN A 3 51.96 -6.08 -10.83
N SER A 4 52.59 -6.35 -9.67
CA SER A 4 51.95 -7.17 -8.62
C SER A 4 50.82 -6.45 -7.87
N ILE A 5 50.86 -5.12 -7.80
CA ILE A 5 49.84 -4.30 -7.14
C ILE A 5 48.57 -4.21 -8.01
N VAL A 6 48.75 -4.15 -9.32
CA VAL A 6 47.60 -4.10 -10.27
C VAL A 6 46.83 -5.42 -10.28
N LEU A 7 47.48 -6.56 -10.15
CA LEU A 7 46.84 -7.88 -10.06
C LEU A 7 46.07 -8.05 -8.75
N LEU A 8 46.54 -7.47 -7.63
CA LEU A 8 45.84 -7.55 -6.35
C LEU A 8 44.58 -6.65 -6.33
N LEU A 9 44.57 -5.54 -7.06
CA LEU A 9 43.41 -4.64 -7.15
C LEU A 9 42.29 -5.24 -7.98
N CYS A 10 42.59 -6.06 -9.03
CA CYS A 10 41.58 -6.72 -9.86
C CYS A 10 40.87 -7.86 -9.14
N ALA A 11 41.49 -8.52 -8.16
CA ALA A 11 40.89 -9.61 -7.42
C ALA A 11 39.78 -9.16 -6.42
N ALA A 12 39.87 -7.90 -5.97
CA ALA A 12 38.89 -7.35 -5.01
C ALA A 12 37.53 -6.98 -5.65
N VAL A 13 37.44 -6.84 -7.00
CA VAL A 13 36.23 -6.41 -7.68
C VAL A 13 35.28 -7.60 -7.93
N PHE A 14 35.77 -8.84 -7.92
CA PHE A 14 34.93 -10.04 -8.18
C PHE A 14 34.18 -10.56 -6.94
N ALA A 15 34.50 -10.10 -5.73
CA ALA A 15 33.82 -10.53 -4.50
C ALA A 15 32.48 -9.80 -4.23
N ALA A 16 32.12 -8.80 -5.04
CA ALA A 16 30.88 -8.02 -4.87
C ALA A 16 29.68 -8.56 -5.68
N CYS A 17 29.84 -9.59 -6.52
CA CYS A 17 28.79 -10.13 -7.37
C CYS A 17 28.28 -11.50 -6.89
N GLY A 18 27.93 -11.68 -5.64
CA GLY A 18 27.60 -12.99 -5.12
C GLY A 18 26.55 -13.09 -4.01
N ARG A 19 25.78 -12.04 -3.73
CA ARG A 19 24.52 -12.18 -3.01
C ARG A 19 23.39 -12.01 -4.00
N GLY A 20 22.90 -13.12 -4.52
CA GLY A 20 21.66 -13.14 -5.25
C GLY A 20 20.56 -12.58 -4.34
N ASP A 21 20.24 -11.30 -4.52
CA ASP A 21 19.15 -10.66 -3.78
C ASP A 21 17.88 -11.47 -4.03
N ASN A 22 17.41 -12.16 -3.02
CA ASN A 22 16.16 -12.91 -3.08
C ASN A 22 15.02 -11.89 -3.35
N PRO A 23 14.33 -11.98 -4.51
CA PRO A 23 13.27 -11.03 -4.85
C PRO A 23 12.19 -10.93 -3.78
N GLU A 24 11.89 -12.03 -3.09
CA GLU A 24 10.92 -12.05 -1.97
C GLU A 24 11.41 -11.23 -0.77
N GLU A 25 12.70 -11.32 -0.43
CA GLU A 25 13.26 -10.54 0.67
C GLU A 25 13.23 -9.05 0.37
N GLN A 26 13.62 -8.65 -0.83
CA GLN A 26 13.61 -7.25 -1.26
C GLN A 26 12.17 -6.70 -1.31
N ALA A 27 11.23 -7.47 -1.86
CA ALA A 27 9.82 -7.11 -1.86
C ALA A 27 9.26 -7.01 -0.44
N GLY A 28 9.68 -7.89 0.46
CA GLY A 28 9.33 -7.87 1.88
C GLY A 28 9.74 -6.57 2.58
N ARG A 29 10.88 -5.96 2.20
CA ARG A 29 11.28 -4.65 2.73
C ARG A 29 10.28 -3.56 2.34
N TYR A 30 9.86 -3.50 1.08
CA TYR A 30 8.81 -2.55 0.64
C TYR A 30 7.49 -2.77 1.36
N LEU A 31 7.10 -4.04 1.55
CA LEU A 31 5.90 -4.39 2.31
C LEU A 31 5.97 -3.88 3.75
N ASN A 32 7.12 -4.02 4.41
CA ASN A 32 7.31 -3.51 5.77
C ASN A 32 7.30 -1.97 5.83
N MET A 33 7.88 -1.28 4.84
CA MET A 33 7.80 0.18 4.72
C MET A 33 6.35 0.63 4.54
N SER A 34 5.57 -0.06 3.70
CA SER A 34 4.14 0.19 3.54
C SER A 34 3.37 0.03 4.85
N ARG A 35 3.62 -1.04 5.60
CA ARG A 35 2.98 -1.26 6.92
C ARG A 35 3.32 -0.15 7.92
N ALA A 36 4.58 0.26 7.97
CA ALA A 36 5.00 1.35 8.86
C ALA A 36 4.32 2.68 8.50
N SER A 37 4.26 3.02 7.21
CA SER A 37 3.56 4.23 6.74
C SER A 37 2.05 4.15 7.01
N PHE A 38 1.43 2.98 6.84
CA PHE A 38 0.03 2.75 7.16
C PHE A 38 -0.26 2.96 8.65
N GLN A 39 0.57 2.39 9.54
CA GLN A 39 0.45 2.58 10.98
C GLN A 39 0.61 4.05 11.40
N ALA A 40 1.40 4.82 10.66
CA ALA A 40 1.57 6.25 10.86
C ALA A 40 0.45 7.11 10.24
N GLY A 41 -0.60 6.49 9.66
CA GLY A 41 -1.70 7.19 8.98
C GLY A 41 -1.33 7.81 7.62
N LYS A 42 -0.15 7.49 7.09
CA LYS A 42 0.34 8.03 5.82
C LYS A 42 -0.12 7.14 4.65
N TYR A 43 -1.42 7.16 4.35
CA TYR A 43 -2.04 6.26 3.39
C TYR A 43 -1.45 6.36 1.97
N VAL A 44 -1.16 7.58 1.50
CA VAL A 44 -0.59 7.81 0.17
C VAL A 44 0.81 7.18 0.06
N GLU A 45 1.66 7.40 1.06
CA GLU A 45 3.01 6.85 1.13
C GLU A 45 2.97 5.31 1.23
N ALA A 46 2.07 4.77 2.05
CA ALA A 46 1.89 3.32 2.17
C ALA A 46 1.53 2.66 0.83
N LYS A 47 0.63 3.27 0.05
CA LYS A 47 0.27 2.80 -1.30
C LYS A 47 1.44 2.90 -2.28
N ALA A 48 2.22 3.97 -2.24
CA ALA A 48 3.39 4.16 -3.10
C ALA A 48 4.46 3.06 -2.89
N TYR A 49 4.64 2.57 -1.66
CA TYR A 49 5.50 1.42 -1.40
C TYR A 49 4.96 0.12 -2.01
N ILE A 50 3.65 -0.11 -1.98
CA ILE A 50 3.00 -1.26 -2.64
C ILE A 50 3.19 -1.20 -4.15
N ASP A 51 3.00 -0.04 -4.76
CA ASP A 51 3.19 0.14 -6.20
C ASP A 51 4.65 -0.09 -6.60
N SER A 52 5.60 0.40 -5.79
CA SER A 52 7.03 0.15 -5.97
C SER A 52 7.37 -1.35 -5.87
N LEU A 53 6.79 -2.06 -4.90
CA LEU A 53 6.93 -3.51 -4.76
C LEU A 53 6.45 -4.23 -6.02
N ARG A 54 5.27 -3.90 -6.50
CA ARG A 54 4.66 -4.53 -7.69
C ARG A 54 5.47 -4.30 -8.96
N ALA A 55 5.99 -3.08 -9.12
CA ALA A 55 6.76 -2.69 -10.31
C ALA A 55 8.15 -3.34 -10.33
N LYS A 56 8.85 -3.34 -9.18
CA LYS A 56 10.24 -3.80 -9.09
C LYS A 56 10.38 -5.30 -8.93
N TYR A 57 9.39 -5.96 -8.27
CA TYR A 57 9.47 -7.37 -7.91
C TYR A 57 8.25 -8.17 -8.41
N PRO A 58 8.03 -8.25 -9.73
CA PRO A 58 6.84 -8.91 -10.29
C PRO A 58 6.78 -10.42 -10.00
N ARG A 59 7.92 -11.05 -9.66
CA ARG A 59 8.02 -12.48 -9.34
C ARG A 59 7.95 -12.80 -7.84
N ALA A 60 7.91 -11.81 -6.96
CA ALA A 60 7.77 -11.98 -5.51
C ALA A 60 6.30 -12.25 -5.16
N LEU A 61 5.84 -13.47 -5.41
CA LEU A 61 4.41 -13.81 -5.35
C LEU A 61 3.84 -13.67 -3.95
N ASN A 62 4.56 -14.16 -2.92
CA ASN A 62 4.09 -14.10 -1.52
C ASN A 62 4.00 -12.66 -1.02
N ALA A 63 5.02 -11.84 -1.31
CA ALA A 63 5.03 -10.43 -0.92
C ALA A 63 3.92 -9.64 -1.65
N ARG A 64 3.67 -9.95 -2.93
CA ARG A 64 2.59 -9.32 -3.72
C ARG A 64 1.20 -9.69 -3.21
N GLU A 65 0.99 -10.95 -2.84
CA GLU A 65 -0.27 -11.41 -2.24
C GLU A 65 -0.53 -10.70 -0.90
N ALA A 66 0.49 -10.65 -0.03
CA ALA A 66 0.39 -9.90 1.22
C ALA A 66 0.14 -8.40 1.00
N ALA A 67 0.70 -7.82 -0.08
CA ALA A 67 0.48 -6.43 -0.46
C ALA A 67 -0.97 -6.15 -0.91
N ILE A 68 -1.67 -7.12 -1.52
CA ILE A 68 -3.10 -6.98 -1.87
C ILE A 68 -3.92 -6.79 -0.60
N ILE A 69 -3.77 -7.68 0.37
CA ILE A 69 -4.48 -7.63 1.66
C ILE A 69 -4.17 -6.32 2.41
N LEU A 70 -2.90 -5.89 2.41
CA LEU A 70 -2.51 -4.63 3.03
C LEU A 70 -3.13 -3.43 2.31
N LEU A 71 -3.16 -3.42 0.98
CA LEU A 71 -3.76 -2.35 0.18
C LEU A 71 -5.27 -2.20 0.48
N ASP A 72 -5.99 -3.31 0.60
CA ASP A 72 -7.41 -3.28 0.95
C ASP A 72 -7.62 -2.70 2.35
N SER A 73 -6.77 -3.08 3.32
CA SER A 73 -6.79 -2.51 4.67
C SER A 73 -6.52 -0.99 4.66
N ILE A 74 -5.56 -0.53 3.85
CA ILE A 74 -5.26 0.89 3.67
C ILE A 74 -6.46 1.63 3.05
N ASN A 75 -7.10 1.04 2.02
CA ASN A 75 -8.27 1.62 1.36
C ASN A 75 -9.46 1.76 2.32
N ILE A 76 -9.71 0.76 3.16
CA ILE A 76 -10.76 0.81 4.19
C ILE A 76 -10.47 1.95 5.17
N ALA A 77 -9.26 2.00 5.72
CA ALA A 77 -8.91 3.02 6.71
C ALA A 77 -8.98 4.44 6.12
N GLN A 78 -8.48 4.62 4.91
CA GLN A 78 -8.56 5.91 4.20
C GLN A 78 -10.02 6.30 3.94
N SER A 79 -10.86 5.38 3.42
CA SER A 79 -12.26 5.68 3.14
C SER A 79 -13.07 5.99 4.39
N LYS A 80 -12.76 5.32 5.53
CA LYS A 80 -13.36 5.65 6.82
C LYS A 80 -12.95 7.04 7.32
N ALA A 81 -11.68 7.41 7.15
CA ALA A 81 -11.21 8.75 7.50
C ALA A 81 -11.87 9.84 6.64
N GLU A 82 -12.00 9.60 5.34
CA GLU A 82 -12.69 10.50 4.41
C GLU A 82 -14.18 10.66 4.77
N LEU A 83 -14.88 9.55 5.11
CA LEU A 83 -16.27 9.57 5.57
C LEU A 83 -16.42 10.38 6.87
N CYS A 84 -15.57 10.13 7.85
CA CYS A 84 -15.60 10.86 9.13
C CYS A 84 -15.37 12.36 8.94
N GLN A 85 -14.43 12.76 8.07
CA GLN A 85 -14.20 14.17 7.75
C GLN A 85 -15.41 14.79 7.04
N MET A 86 -16.03 14.06 6.11
CA MET A 86 -17.26 14.51 5.44
C MET A 86 -18.40 14.72 6.44
N GLU A 87 -18.64 13.78 7.35
CA GLU A 87 -19.67 13.88 8.39
C GLU A 87 -19.42 15.08 9.31
N GLU A 88 -18.15 15.33 9.69
CA GLU A 88 -17.77 16.49 10.46
C GLU A 88 -18.07 17.81 9.70
N ASP A 89 -17.71 17.87 8.43
CA ASP A 89 -17.94 19.05 7.59
C ASP A 89 -19.44 19.29 7.34
N MET A 90 -20.21 18.22 7.11
CA MET A 90 -21.68 18.30 7.00
C MET A 90 -22.32 18.83 8.28
N SER A 91 -21.81 18.47 9.46
CA SER A 91 -22.33 18.93 10.74
C SER A 91 -22.18 20.45 10.98
N LYS A 92 -21.26 21.09 10.26
CA LYS A 92 -21.01 22.54 10.31
C LYS A 92 -21.95 23.35 9.43
N ILE A 93 -22.69 22.70 8.54
CA ILE A 93 -23.60 23.36 7.59
C ILE A 93 -24.92 23.65 8.29
N VAL A 94 -25.23 24.94 8.42
CA VAL A 94 -26.48 25.41 9.07
C VAL A 94 -27.51 25.73 8.01
N ASN A 95 -28.71 25.11 8.09
CA ASN A 95 -29.85 25.35 7.20
C ASN A 95 -29.54 25.22 5.69
N PRO A 96 -29.05 24.07 5.20
CA PRO A 96 -28.87 23.86 3.77
C PRO A 96 -30.22 23.94 3.05
N ASP A 97 -30.25 24.53 1.85
CA ASP A 97 -31.42 24.43 1.00
C ASP A 97 -31.63 22.97 0.59
N LYS A 98 -32.81 22.69 0.00
CA LYS A 98 -33.19 21.30 -0.37
C LYS A 98 -32.19 20.68 -1.35
N ILE A 99 -31.72 21.43 -2.34
CA ILE A 99 -30.80 20.94 -3.38
C ILE A 99 -29.43 20.61 -2.75
N ALA A 100 -28.92 21.49 -1.89
CA ALA A 100 -27.67 21.27 -1.18
C ALA A 100 -27.77 20.05 -0.27
N LYS A 101 -28.89 19.88 0.44
CA LYS A 101 -29.12 18.71 1.28
C LYS A 101 -29.15 17.42 0.48
N ASP A 102 -29.95 17.35 -0.59
CA ASP A 102 -30.06 16.15 -1.44
C ASP A 102 -28.68 15.79 -2.05
N THR A 103 -27.85 16.80 -2.37
CA THR A 103 -26.49 16.59 -2.89
C THR A 103 -25.55 16.05 -1.82
N LEU A 104 -25.61 16.57 -0.59
CA LEU A 104 -24.81 16.11 0.53
C LEU A 104 -25.17 14.67 0.90
N ASP A 105 -26.45 14.36 0.99
CA ASP A 105 -26.93 13.01 1.27
C ASP A 105 -26.45 12.01 0.20
N PHE A 106 -26.46 12.40 -1.08
CA PHE A 106 -25.93 11.55 -2.15
C PHE A 106 -24.44 11.24 -1.97
N TYR A 107 -23.59 12.25 -1.71
CA TYR A 107 -22.16 12.02 -1.51
C TYR A 107 -21.85 11.22 -0.24
N HIS A 108 -22.64 11.42 0.81
CA HIS A 108 -22.53 10.65 2.05
C HIS A 108 -22.84 9.17 1.81
N ASP A 109 -23.92 8.85 1.10
CA ASP A 109 -24.26 7.48 0.74
C ASP A 109 -23.19 6.83 -0.15
N GLU A 110 -22.63 7.58 -1.12
CA GLU A 110 -21.50 7.10 -1.95
C GLU A 110 -20.27 6.78 -1.11
N ALA A 111 -19.93 7.63 -0.14
CA ALA A 111 -18.81 7.40 0.77
C ALA A 111 -19.01 6.16 1.64
N ILE A 112 -20.21 5.92 2.15
CA ILE A 112 -20.57 4.70 2.89
C ILE A 112 -20.41 3.46 2.01
N GLU A 113 -20.94 3.48 0.78
CA GLU A 113 -20.82 2.33 -0.14
C GLU A 113 -19.37 2.07 -0.54
N LYS A 114 -18.52 3.09 -0.64
CA LYS A 114 -17.08 2.94 -0.86
C LYS A 114 -16.41 2.17 0.28
N VAL A 115 -16.72 2.47 1.53
CA VAL A 115 -16.22 1.73 2.70
C VAL A 115 -16.66 0.27 2.62
N ARG A 116 -17.96 0.03 2.41
CA ARG A 116 -18.55 -1.33 2.31
C ARG A 116 -17.94 -2.15 1.16
N PHE A 117 -17.66 -1.50 0.03
CA PHE A 117 -17.01 -2.15 -1.10
C PHE A 117 -15.63 -2.69 -0.71
N PHE A 118 -14.77 -1.86 -0.08
CA PHE A 118 -13.44 -2.31 0.31
C PHE A 118 -13.47 -3.35 1.44
N GLU A 119 -14.44 -3.30 2.36
CA GLU A 119 -14.62 -4.33 3.38
C GLU A 119 -14.99 -5.68 2.76
N ARG A 120 -15.93 -5.72 1.82
CA ARG A 120 -16.27 -6.94 1.08
C ARG A 120 -15.10 -7.46 0.26
N LYS A 121 -14.38 -6.57 -0.40
CA LYS A 121 -13.18 -6.92 -1.18
C LYS A 121 -12.11 -7.57 -0.31
N LEU A 122 -11.80 -6.97 0.84
CA LEU A 122 -10.82 -7.53 1.78
C LEU A 122 -11.21 -8.95 2.22
N GLN A 123 -12.48 -9.17 2.56
CA GLN A 123 -12.97 -10.48 2.97
C GLN A 123 -12.81 -11.52 1.86
N HIS A 124 -13.17 -11.15 0.63
CA HIS A 124 -12.99 -12.01 -0.53
C HIS A 124 -11.52 -12.38 -0.76
N ASP A 125 -10.60 -11.42 -0.68
CA ASP A 125 -9.19 -11.64 -0.94
C ASP A 125 -8.51 -12.48 0.18
N ILE A 126 -8.95 -12.33 1.42
CA ILE A 126 -8.53 -13.20 2.53
C ILE A 126 -9.03 -14.64 2.34
N GLN A 127 -10.25 -14.83 1.86
CA GLN A 127 -10.80 -16.16 1.60
C GLN A 127 -10.04 -16.87 0.47
N ASN A 128 -9.79 -16.16 -0.63
CA ASN A 128 -9.03 -16.69 -1.77
C ASN A 128 -7.62 -17.13 -1.36
N LYS A 129 -6.96 -16.36 -0.49
CA LYS A 129 -5.64 -16.71 0.03
C LYS A 129 -5.62 -18.03 0.83
N LYS A 130 -6.72 -18.38 1.49
CA LYS A 130 -6.81 -19.63 2.27
C LYS A 130 -7.03 -20.86 1.41
N THR A 131 -7.45 -20.69 0.17
CA THR A 131 -7.79 -21.77 -0.76
C THR A 131 -6.64 -22.16 -1.70
N HIS A 132 -5.53 -21.44 -1.68
CA HIS A 132 -4.29 -21.72 -2.41
C HIS A 132 -3.14 -22.07 -1.47
#